data_5ffe1117e337146ef1ba7004be65b2bd
#
_entry.id   5ffe1117e337146ef1ba7004be65b2bd
#
_cell.length_a   1.000
_cell.length_b   1.000
_cell.length_c   1.000
_cell.angle_alpha   90.00
_cell.angle_beta   90.00
_cell.angle_gamma   90.00
#
_symmetry.space_group_name_H-M   'P 1'
#
loop_
_entity.id
_entity.type
_entity.pdbx_description
1 polymer ?
#
loop_
_entity_poly.entity_id
_entity_poly.type
_entity_poly.pdbx_seq_one_letter_code
_entity_poly.pdbx_strand_id
1 'polypeptide(L)'
;ANLYNLAKQDVAGYRAYAHQVADLCGTGAADCPLLIDVLDGLFHIAKADGVIHRKELDFLTDIAGIFGISGTAFDRVVARHVDRGHRDPWRILGLEPGISYAEARRRYMQLVRENHPDQLMARGLPEEFLKIANDRIAAINDAWEVVGPELAARRDEAETGSAPAPEKQGAAGE
;
A
#
# COMPACT_ATOMS: atom_id res chain seq x y z
N ALA A 1 15.80 33.72 10.08
CA ALA A 1 15.71 33.88 8.61
C ALA A 1 16.77 33.08 7.83
N ASN A 2 17.95 32.77 8.43
CA ASN A 2 19.04 32.11 7.72
C ASN A 2 18.89 30.57 7.60
N LEU A 3 18.31 29.90 8.59
CA LEU A 3 18.14 28.43 8.57
C LEU A 3 17.16 27.96 7.49
N TYR A 4 16.07 28.70 7.26
CA TYR A 4 15.10 28.38 6.22
C TYR A 4 15.68 28.57 4.80
N ASN A 5 16.52 29.60 4.60
CA ASN A 5 17.20 29.83 3.34
C ASN A 5 18.34 28.82 3.09
N LEU A 6 19.02 28.35 4.15
CA LEU A 6 20.01 27.28 4.05
C LEU A 6 19.34 25.95 3.66
N ALA A 7 18.24 25.60 4.30
CA ALA A 7 17.46 24.40 3.96
C ALA A 7 16.92 24.45 2.51
N LYS A 8 16.55 25.65 2.01
CA LYS A 8 16.14 25.83 0.61
C LYS A 8 17.28 25.69 -0.41
N GLN A 9 18.51 26.00 0.01
CA GLN A 9 19.71 25.85 -0.84
C GLN A 9 20.24 24.43 -0.88
N ASP A 10 19.93 23.62 0.13
CA ASP A 10 20.39 22.22 0.28
C ASP A 10 19.45 21.21 -0.40
N VAL A 11 18.49 21.66 -1.22
CA VAL A 11 17.64 20.78 -2.04
C VAL A 11 18.47 19.90 -2.99
N ALA A 12 19.72 20.29 -3.29
CA ALA A 12 20.66 19.46 -4.05
C ALA A 12 21.22 18.28 -3.23
N GLY A 13 21.20 18.35 -1.90
CA GLY A 13 21.80 17.34 -1.02
C GLY A 13 20.90 16.16 -0.68
N TYR A 14 19.58 16.27 -0.81
CA TYR A 14 18.65 15.21 -0.39
C TYR A 14 18.91 13.86 -1.06
N ARG A 15 19.37 13.85 -2.32
CA ARG A 15 19.71 12.61 -3.04
C ARG A 15 20.85 11.85 -2.38
N ALA A 16 21.88 12.56 -1.88
CA ALA A 16 22.98 11.94 -1.16
C ALA A 16 22.49 11.28 0.14
N TYR A 17 21.61 11.95 0.89
CA TYR A 17 20.99 11.38 2.08
C TYR A 17 20.07 10.21 1.74
N ALA A 18 19.27 10.31 0.66
CA ALA A 18 18.42 9.21 0.22
C ALA A 18 19.25 7.96 -0.15
N HIS A 19 20.39 8.12 -0.83
CA HIS A 19 21.31 7.02 -1.10
C HIS A 19 21.88 6.42 0.18
N GLN A 20 22.31 7.24 1.16
CA GLN A 20 22.80 6.75 2.43
C GLN A 20 21.74 5.94 3.19
N VAL A 21 20.47 6.38 3.15
CA VAL A 21 19.35 5.64 3.75
C VAL A 21 19.10 4.33 2.99
N ALA A 22 19.16 4.35 1.66
CA ALA A 22 19.03 3.13 0.84
C ALA A 22 20.13 2.10 1.15
N ASP A 23 21.36 2.57 1.37
CA ASP A 23 22.51 1.72 1.69
C ASP A 23 22.36 0.95 3.02
N LEU A 24 21.50 1.42 3.95
CA LEU A 24 21.19 0.70 5.17
C LEU A 24 20.50 -0.66 4.91
N CYS A 25 19.85 -0.80 3.77
CA CYS A 25 19.17 -2.04 3.36
C CYS A 25 20.03 -2.95 2.47
N GLY A 26 21.21 -2.52 2.07
CA GLY A 26 22.13 -3.29 1.22
C GLY A 26 21.56 -3.61 -0.17
N THR A 27 22.02 -4.73 -0.74
CA THR A 27 21.58 -5.21 -2.06
C THR A 27 20.19 -5.84 -1.98
N GLY A 28 19.14 -5.11 -2.00
CA GLY A 28 17.76 -5.58 -1.86
C GLY A 28 16.84 -4.48 -1.39
N ALA A 29 17.27 -3.25 -1.63
CA ALA A 29 16.57 -2.04 -1.18
C ALA A 29 15.10 -1.99 -1.63
N ALA A 30 14.75 -2.51 -2.80
CA ALA A 30 13.39 -2.49 -3.35
C ALA A 30 12.35 -3.22 -2.46
N ASP A 31 12.76 -4.25 -1.74
CA ASP A 31 11.90 -5.05 -0.86
C ASP A 31 12.13 -4.74 0.63
N CYS A 32 12.96 -3.73 0.94
CA CYS A 32 13.27 -3.36 2.31
C CYS A 32 12.10 -2.62 2.98
N PRO A 33 11.48 -3.21 4.01
CA PRO A 33 10.33 -2.58 4.67
C PRO A 33 10.67 -1.21 5.29
N LEU A 34 11.91 -1.01 5.75
CA LEU A 34 12.37 0.26 6.30
C LEU A 34 12.25 1.40 5.28
N LEU A 35 12.64 1.17 4.02
CA LEU A 35 12.57 2.21 2.99
C LEU A 35 11.13 2.56 2.61
N ILE A 36 10.23 1.56 2.63
CA ILE A 36 8.79 1.80 2.45
C ILE A 36 8.25 2.62 3.61
N ASP A 37 8.66 2.33 4.84
CA ASP A 37 8.23 3.06 6.03
C ASP A 37 8.73 4.52 6.00
N VAL A 38 9.99 4.75 5.60
CA VAL A 38 10.56 6.10 5.44
C VAL A 38 9.81 6.86 4.34
N LEU A 39 9.58 6.26 3.19
CA LEU A 39 8.85 6.89 2.09
C LEU A 39 7.43 7.28 2.51
N ASP A 40 6.72 6.39 3.20
CA ASP A 40 5.37 6.63 3.71
C ASP A 40 5.35 7.79 4.73
N GLY A 41 6.38 7.87 5.59
CA GLY A 41 6.58 9.00 6.51
C GLY A 41 6.78 10.32 5.79
N LEU A 42 7.56 10.34 4.71
CA LEU A 42 7.75 11.53 3.89
C LEU A 42 6.45 11.98 3.21
N PHE A 43 5.63 11.06 2.70
CA PHE A 43 4.29 11.34 2.19
C PHE A 43 3.39 11.91 3.28
N HIS A 44 3.45 11.38 4.50
CA HIS A 44 2.67 11.89 5.63
C HIS A 44 3.04 13.34 5.98
N ILE A 45 4.33 13.66 5.95
CA ILE A 45 4.83 15.04 6.18
C ILE A 45 4.39 15.96 5.04
N ALA A 46 4.53 15.55 3.79
CA ALA A 46 4.12 16.33 2.62
C ALA A 46 2.62 16.64 2.63
N LYS A 47 1.80 15.75 3.19
CA LYS A 47 0.35 15.93 3.33
C LYS A 47 -0.07 16.78 4.56
N ALA A 48 0.84 17.34 5.31
CA ALA A 48 0.52 18.03 6.58
C ALA A 48 -0.46 19.21 6.40
N ASP A 49 -0.46 19.85 5.24
CA ASP A 49 -1.39 20.93 4.85
C ASP A 49 -2.68 20.42 4.13
N GLY A 50 -2.81 19.10 3.99
CA GLY A 50 -4.00 18.43 3.42
C GLY A 50 -3.88 18.04 1.95
N VAL A 51 -2.98 18.65 1.17
CA VAL A 51 -2.82 18.43 -0.28
C VAL A 51 -1.35 18.24 -0.63
N ILE A 52 -1.03 17.18 -1.36
CA ILE A 52 0.31 16.97 -1.89
C ILE A 52 0.42 17.72 -3.22
N HIS A 53 1.26 18.76 -3.26
CA HIS A 53 1.50 19.53 -4.46
C HIS A 53 2.38 18.78 -5.46
N ARG A 54 2.26 19.12 -6.74
CA ARG A 54 2.99 18.45 -7.83
C ARG A 54 4.51 18.37 -7.59
N LYS A 55 5.11 19.45 -7.10
CA LYS A 55 6.56 19.48 -6.81
C LYS A 55 6.96 18.54 -5.68
N GLU A 56 6.10 18.37 -4.69
CA GLU A 56 6.31 17.42 -3.59
C GLU A 56 6.17 15.99 -4.08
N LEU A 57 5.19 15.73 -4.95
CA LEU A 57 5.03 14.42 -5.58
C LEU A 57 6.23 14.08 -6.47
N ASP A 58 6.75 15.03 -7.26
CA ASP A 58 7.94 14.84 -8.09
C ASP A 58 9.16 14.51 -7.22
N PHE A 59 9.33 15.22 -6.10
CA PHE A 59 10.37 14.97 -5.10
C PHE A 59 10.26 13.59 -4.46
N LEU A 60 9.07 13.20 -4.02
CA LEU A 60 8.81 11.89 -3.41
C LEU A 60 8.99 10.75 -4.42
N THR A 61 8.66 10.98 -5.69
CA THR A 61 8.88 10.03 -6.78
C THR A 61 10.38 9.81 -7.04
N ASP A 62 11.19 10.88 -6.99
CA ASP A 62 12.63 10.77 -7.13
C ASP A 62 13.27 9.97 -5.99
N ILE A 63 12.84 10.22 -4.74
CA ILE A 63 13.29 9.45 -3.57
C ILE A 63 12.88 7.98 -3.70
N ALA A 64 11.65 7.69 -4.11
CA ALA A 64 11.19 6.33 -4.33
C ALA A 64 12.06 5.61 -5.38
N GLY A 65 12.44 6.30 -6.45
CA GLY A 65 13.37 5.79 -7.45
C GLY A 65 14.74 5.42 -6.85
N ILE A 66 15.29 6.28 -5.98
CA ILE A 66 16.56 6.01 -5.28
C ILE A 66 16.44 4.79 -4.34
N PHE A 67 15.29 4.64 -3.69
CA PHE A 67 14.99 3.48 -2.84
C PHE A 67 14.69 2.19 -3.62
N GLY A 68 14.59 2.26 -4.94
CA GLY A 68 14.20 1.14 -5.79
C GLY A 68 12.71 0.79 -5.70
N ILE A 69 11.90 1.65 -5.07
CA ILE A 69 10.45 1.46 -4.92
C ILE A 69 9.75 1.99 -6.17
N SER A 70 9.15 1.11 -6.97
CA SER A 70 8.48 1.47 -8.22
C SER A 70 7.22 0.61 -8.46
N GLY A 71 6.47 0.92 -9.52
CA GLY A 71 5.28 0.16 -9.91
C GLY A 71 4.24 0.04 -8.79
N THR A 72 3.69 -1.15 -8.61
CA THR A 72 2.63 -1.42 -7.62
C THR A 72 3.02 -1.12 -6.18
N ALA A 73 4.29 -1.20 -5.81
CA ALA A 73 4.77 -0.84 -4.48
C ALA A 73 4.67 0.67 -4.24
N PHE A 74 5.10 1.48 -5.21
CA PHE A 74 4.95 2.93 -5.16
C PHE A 74 3.48 3.36 -5.19
N ASP A 75 2.69 2.78 -6.12
CA ASP A 75 1.25 3.08 -6.26
C ASP A 75 0.48 2.82 -4.95
N ARG A 76 0.85 1.79 -4.21
CA ARG A 76 0.26 1.50 -2.88
C ARG A 76 0.57 2.60 -1.87
N VAL A 77 1.80 3.11 -1.84
CA VAL A 77 2.16 4.22 -0.95
C VAL A 77 1.35 5.45 -1.33
N VAL A 78 1.34 5.85 -2.61
CA VAL A 78 0.56 7.00 -3.10
C VAL A 78 -0.92 6.86 -2.77
N ALA A 79 -1.54 5.70 -3.03
CA ALA A 79 -2.96 5.45 -2.80
C ALA A 79 -3.39 5.65 -1.35
N ARG A 80 -2.51 5.39 -0.38
CA ARG A 80 -2.79 5.63 1.04
C ARG A 80 -2.87 7.11 1.40
N HIS A 81 -2.18 7.97 0.63
CA HIS A 81 -2.08 9.40 0.92
C HIS A 81 -3.01 10.28 0.07
N VAL A 82 -3.58 9.74 -1.01
CA VAL A 82 -4.63 10.43 -1.78
C VAL A 82 -5.90 10.54 -0.93
N ASP A 83 -6.68 11.61 -1.11
CA ASP A 83 -7.89 11.86 -0.33
C ASP A 83 -8.86 10.69 -0.34
N ARG A 84 -9.57 10.50 0.79
CA ARG A 84 -10.50 9.37 1.01
C ARG A 84 -11.53 9.17 -0.11
N GLY A 85 -11.93 10.25 -0.81
CA GLY A 85 -12.86 10.19 -1.94
C GLY A 85 -12.29 9.64 -3.25
N HIS A 86 -10.97 9.51 -3.36
CA HIS A 86 -10.26 9.07 -4.57
C HIS A 86 -9.34 7.87 -4.33
N ARG A 87 -9.39 7.27 -3.13
CA ARG A 87 -8.57 6.09 -2.81
C ARG A 87 -9.11 4.88 -3.55
N ASP A 88 -8.28 4.29 -4.38
CA ASP A 88 -8.56 3.01 -5.02
C ASP A 88 -8.27 1.86 -4.04
N PRO A 89 -9.30 1.15 -3.51
CA PRO A 89 -9.11 0.08 -2.54
C PRO A 89 -8.26 -1.08 -3.07
N TRP A 90 -8.35 -1.36 -4.37
CA TRP A 90 -7.58 -2.43 -5.02
C TRP A 90 -6.09 -2.10 -5.02
N ARG A 91 -5.74 -0.85 -5.30
CA ARG A 91 -4.35 -0.35 -5.24
C ARG A 91 -3.78 -0.34 -3.84
N ILE A 92 -4.58 0.06 -2.82
CA ILE A 92 -4.15 0.04 -1.42
C ILE A 92 -3.76 -1.38 -1.00
N LEU A 93 -4.56 -2.38 -1.39
CA LEU A 93 -4.28 -3.79 -1.10
C LEU A 93 -3.24 -4.40 -2.06
N GLY A 94 -2.92 -3.72 -3.16
CA GLY A 94 -2.02 -4.23 -4.22
C GLY A 94 -2.57 -5.49 -4.87
N LEU A 95 -3.88 -5.46 -5.19
CA LEU A 95 -4.59 -6.56 -5.81
C LEU A 95 -4.79 -6.29 -7.31
N GLU A 96 -4.62 -7.33 -8.11
CA GLU A 96 -4.87 -7.30 -9.55
C GLU A 96 -6.32 -7.72 -9.87
N PRO A 97 -6.90 -7.22 -10.97
CA PRO A 97 -8.21 -7.66 -11.43
C PRO A 97 -8.24 -9.18 -11.67
N GLY A 98 -9.29 -9.83 -11.19
CA GLY A 98 -9.45 -11.28 -11.37
C GLY A 98 -8.83 -12.16 -10.27
N ILE A 99 -8.22 -11.57 -9.24
CA ILE A 99 -7.72 -12.31 -8.09
C ILE A 99 -8.87 -13.05 -7.36
N SER A 100 -8.59 -14.25 -6.86
CA SER A 100 -9.55 -15.01 -6.06
C SER A 100 -9.74 -14.39 -4.66
N TYR A 101 -10.93 -14.60 -4.04
CA TYR A 101 -11.18 -14.18 -2.66
C TYR A 101 -10.13 -14.73 -1.67
N ALA A 102 -9.72 -16.00 -1.85
CA ALA A 102 -8.76 -16.64 -0.95
C ALA A 102 -7.36 -16.00 -1.03
N GLU A 103 -6.92 -15.64 -2.23
CA GLU A 103 -5.65 -14.96 -2.44
C GLU A 103 -5.68 -13.52 -1.94
N ALA A 104 -6.75 -12.78 -2.24
CA ALA A 104 -6.96 -11.43 -1.75
C ALA A 104 -6.98 -11.38 -0.22
N ARG A 105 -7.67 -12.34 0.45
CA ARG A 105 -7.70 -12.45 1.90
C ARG A 105 -6.31 -12.75 2.49
N ARG A 106 -5.53 -13.64 1.86
CA ARG A 106 -4.15 -13.90 2.29
C ARG A 106 -3.31 -12.62 2.20
N ARG A 107 -3.45 -11.87 1.11
CA ARG A 107 -2.74 -10.59 0.92
C ARG A 107 -3.12 -9.55 1.97
N TYR A 108 -4.42 -9.38 2.24
CA TYR A 108 -4.91 -8.52 3.32
C TYR A 108 -4.28 -8.88 4.67
N MET A 109 -4.35 -10.16 5.08
CA MET A 109 -3.79 -10.62 6.35
C MET A 109 -2.27 -10.42 6.43
N GLN A 110 -1.56 -10.58 5.32
CA GLN A 110 -0.14 -10.28 5.22
C GLN A 110 0.13 -8.79 5.45
N LEU A 111 -0.61 -7.90 4.76
CA LEU A 111 -0.48 -6.45 4.90
C LEU A 111 -0.74 -5.98 6.34
N VAL A 112 -1.79 -6.49 7.00
CA VAL A 112 -2.08 -6.17 8.40
C VAL A 112 -0.91 -6.58 9.30
N ARG A 113 -0.35 -7.77 9.11
CA ARG A 113 0.79 -8.26 9.92
C ARG A 113 2.04 -7.42 9.68
N GLU A 114 2.39 -7.14 8.43
CA GLU A 114 3.58 -6.38 8.05
C GLU A 114 3.56 -4.94 8.56
N ASN A 115 2.36 -4.35 8.69
CA ASN A 115 2.17 -2.96 9.10
C ASN A 115 1.73 -2.80 10.57
N HIS A 116 1.76 -3.89 11.36
CA HIS A 116 1.42 -3.82 12.77
C HIS A 116 2.42 -2.92 13.53
N PRO A 117 1.96 -2.06 14.45
CA PRO A 117 2.83 -1.19 15.24
C PRO A 117 4.00 -1.91 15.89
N ASP A 118 3.78 -3.10 16.44
CA ASP A 118 4.83 -3.92 17.07
C ASP A 118 5.95 -4.30 16.08
N GLN A 119 5.62 -4.50 14.81
CA GLN A 119 6.61 -4.81 13.77
C GLN A 119 7.47 -3.58 13.44
N LEU A 120 6.90 -2.37 13.47
CA LEU A 120 7.64 -1.13 13.26
C LEU A 120 8.61 -0.88 14.41
N MET A 121 8.15 -1.07 15.64
CA MET A 121 9.01 -0.94 16.82
C MET A 121 10.13 -1.99 16.82
N ALA A 122 9.85 -3.22 16.44
CA ALA A 122 10.86 -4.27 16.30
C ALA A 122 11.94 -3.96 15.23
N ARG A 123 11.61 -3.10 14.25
CA ARG A 123 12.55 -2.59 13.24
C ARG A 123 13.35 -1.37 13.74
N GLY A 124 13.11 -0.91 14.96
CA GLY A 124 13.80 0.23 15.54
C GLY A 124 13.28 1.60 15.12
N LEU A 125 12.06 1.67 14.54
CA LEU A 125 11.43 2.94 14.20
C LEU A 125 10.98 3.67 15.48
N PRO A 126 11.15 5.02 15.53
CA PRO A 126 10.70 5.83 16.65
C PRO A 126 9.19 5.78 16.88
N GLU A 127 8.73 6.11 18.10
CA GLU A 127 7.30 6.09 18.45
C GLU A 127 6.44 7.04 17.59
N GLU A 128 7.05 8.10 17.06
CA GLU A 128 6.38 9.03 16.16
C GLU A 128 5.80 8.33 14.90
N PHE A 129 6.39 7.20 14.50
CA PHE A 129 5.89 6.39 13.40
C PHE A 129 4.66 5.54 13.75
N LEU A 130 4.27 5.42 15.03
CA LEU A 130 3.08 4.68 15.44
C LEU A 130 1.80 5.27 14.84
N LYS A 131 1.72 6.60 14.72
CA LYS A 131 0.59 7.24 14.06
C LYS A 131 0.50 6.83 12.60
N ILE A 132 1.62 6.83 11.90
CA ILE A 132 1.71 6.42 10.49
C ILE A 132 1.30 4.95 10.34
N ALA A 133 1.73 4.07 11.25
CA ALA A 133 1.34 2.67 11.28
C ALA A 133 -0.17 2.50 11.44
N ASN A 134 -0.77 3.23 12.39
CA ASN A 134 -2.20 3.19 12.63
C ASN A 134 -3.00 3.70 11.44
N ASP A 135 -2.59 4.81 10.83
CA ASP A 135 -3.23 5.37 9.63
C ASP A 135 -3.13 4.39 8.44
N ARG A 136 -1.99 3.67 8.33
CA ARG A 136 -1.77 2.66 7.30
C ARG A 136 -2.67 1.44 7.49
N ILE A 137 -2.78 0.92 8.72
CA ILE A 137 -3.68 -0.19 9.05
C ILE A 137 -5.13 0.21 8.81
N ALA A 138 -5.54 1.41 9.21
CA ALA A 138 -6.88 1.93 8.95
C ALA A 138 -7.19 1.95 7.45
N ALA A 139 -6.26 2.46 6.62
CA ALA A 139 -6.45 2.46 5.17
C ALA A 139 -6.54 1.05 4.56
N ILE A 140 -5.76 0.08 5.08
CA ILE A 140 -5.82 -1.33 4.66
C ILE A 140 -7.17 -1.96 5.03
N ASN A 141 -7.67 -1.69 6.24
CA ASN A 141 -8.95 -2.21 6.71
C ASN A 141 -10.12 -1.59 5.91
N ASP A 142 -10.14 -0.27 5.74
CA ASP A 142 -11.14 0.43 4.92
C ASP A 142 -11.19 -0.14 3.49
N ALA A 143 -10.03 -0.41 2.89
CA ALA A 143 -9.94 -1.01 1.56
C ALA A 143 -10.49 -2.44 1.52
N TRP A 144 -10.23 -3.24 2.57
CA TRP A 144 -10.76 -4.60 2.67
C TRP A 144 -12.26 -4.63 2.88
N GLU A 145 -12.84 -3.67 3.61
CA GLU A 145 -14.30 -3.55 3.78
C GLU A 145 -15.04 -3.34 2.46
N VAL A 146 -14.37 -2.77 1.45
CA VAL A 146 -14.93 -2.60 0.10
C VAL A 146 -14.69 -3.84 -0.76
N VAL A 147 -13.43 -4.29 -0.86
CA VAL A 147 -13.02 -5.36 -1.80
C VAL A 147 -13.45 -6.75 -1.32
N GLY A 148 -13.42 -7.00 -0.02
CA GLY A 148 -13.73 -8.32 0.53
C GLY A 148 -15.14 -8.81 0.21
N PRO A 149 -16.20 -8.03 0.48
CA PRO A 149 -17.57 -8.39 0.12
C PRO A 149 -17.78 -8.55 -1.38
N GLU A 150 -17.17 -7.70 -2.21
CA GLU A 150 -17.26 -7.79 -3.67
C GLU A 150 -16.71 -9.12 -4.20
N LEU A 151 -15.54 -9.53 -3.71
CA LEU A 151 -14.93 -10.81 -4.09
C LEU A 151 -15.69 -12.02 -3.53
N ALA A 152 -16.27 -11.90 -2.33
CA ALA A 152 -17.10 -12.96 -1.75
C ALA A 152 -18.36 -13.20 -2.59
N ALA A 153 -19.05 -12.13 -3.01
CA ALA A 153 -20.22 -12.23 -3.87
C ALA A 153 -19.89 -12.91 -5.21
N ARG A 154 -18.78 -12.54 -5.86
CA ARG A 154 -18.31 -13.17 -7.11
C ARG A 154 -18.01 -14.66 -6.93
N ARG A 155 -17.48 -15.07 -5.79
CA ARG A 155 -17.22 -16.48 -5.48
C ARG A 155 -18.54 -17.25 -5.38
N ASP A 156 -19.52 -16.73 -4.64
CA ASP A 156 -20.79 -17.37 -4.39
C ASP A 156 -21.62 -17.50 -5.69
N GLU A 157 -21.54 -16.52 -6.60
CA GLU A 157 -22.11 -16.58 -7.95
C GLU A 157 -21.45 -17.68 -8.80
N ALA A 158 -20.13 -17.83 -8.74
CA ALA A 158 -19.41 -18.86 -9.48
C ALA A 158 -19.74 -20.27 -8.97
N GLU A 159 -19.95 -20.46 -7.66
CA GLU A 159 -20.34 -21.74 -7.05
C GLU A 159 -21.79 -22.09 -7.39
N THR A 160 -22.70 -21.11 -7.39
CA THR A 160 -24.13 -21.34 -7.73
C THR A 160 -24.38 -21.53 -9.21
N GLY A 161 -23.59 -20.88 -10.09
CA GLY A 161 -23.67 -21.04 -11.56
C GLY A 161 -23.15 -22.38 -12.09
N SER A 162 -22.43 -23.15 -11.26
CA SER A 162 -21.85 -24.45 -11.60
C SER A 162 -22.71 -25.66 -11.17
N ALA A 163 -23.95 -25.43 -10.71
CA ALA A 163 -24.85 -26.54 -10.34
C ALA A 163 -25.23 -27.35 -11.59
N PRO A 164 -25.01 -28.68 -11.63
CA PRO A 164 -25.39 -29.50 -12.77
C PRO A 164 -26.92 -29.47 -12.94
N ALA A 165 -27.37 -29.31 -14.19
CA ALA A 165 -28.78 -29.40 -14.52
C ALA A 165 -29.34 -30.75 -14.05
N PRO A 166 -30.58 -30.80 -13.48
CA PRO A 166 -31.18 -32.05 -13.05
C PRO A 166 -31.32 -32.98 -14.24
N GLU A 167 -30.71 -34.17 -14.17
CA GLU A 167 -30.90 -35.26 -15.10
C GLU A 167 -32.41 -35.54 -15.21
N LYS A 168 -32.98 -35.29 -16.38
CA LYS A 168 -34.28 -35.75 -16.71
C LYS A 168 -34.23 -37.28 -16.76
N GLN A 169 -34.66 -37.94 -15.69
CA GLN A 169 -34.97 -39.35 -15.75
C GLN A 169 -36.04 -39.58 -16.77
N GLY A 170 -35.65 -40.19 -17.90
CA GLY A 170 -36.56 -40.66 -18.92
C GLY A 170 -37.49 -41.72 -18.35
N ALA A 171 -38.77 -41.40 -18.26
CA ALA A 171 -39.80 -42.38 -18.06
C ALA A 171 -39.85 -43.30 -19.30
N ALA A 172 -39.35 -44.52 -19.13
CA ALA A 172 -39.74 -45.63 -19.97
C ALA A 172 -41.17 -46.01 -19.56
N GLY A 173 -42.12 -45.76 -20.42
CA GLY A 173 -43.50 -46.28 -20.36
C GLY A 173 -43.69 -47.28 -21.45
N GLU A 174 -44.25 -48.40 -21.11
CA GLU A 174 -44.73 -49.50 -21.96
C GLU A 174 -45.63 -49.03 -23.08
#